data_c2c253a9d19733d5e4b37caf0f791004
#
_entry.id   c2c253a9d19733d5e4b37caf0f791004
#
_cell.length_a   1.000
_cell.length_b   1.000
_cell.length_c   1.000
_cell.angle_alpha   90.00
_cell.angle_beta   90.00
_cell.angle_gamma   90.00
#
_symmetry.space_group_name_H-M   'P 1'
#
loop_
_entity.id
_entity.type
_entity.pdbx_description
1 polymer ?
#
loop_
_entity_poly.entity_id
_entity_poly.type
_entity_poly.pdbx_seq_one_letter_code
_entity_poly.pdbx_strand_id
1 'polypeptide(L)'
;MNGFEDDFVPKGSTFTGKRKRARSTMLRVANSLLGQEFDDDTLIIGTSGRYEFKNKGIDVFLESLNRLNRDKNLNKKVLAFVNVPGWVGDPREDLQQRLKKKDEHYTTPLEVPFITHWLHNMTHDQVLDMLKYLGMGNRPEDKVKVIFVPCYLDGKDGILNKHYYDLILGEDLSVYPSYYEPWGYTPLESVAFRVPTITTDLAGFGLWVNSLKNQHGINDGVEVLHRSDYNYSEVADGIKAVSYTH
;
A
#
# COMPACT_ATOMS: atom_id res chain seq x y z
N MET A 1 16.95 18.17 13.00
CA MET A 1 15.88 17.55 12.23
C MET A 1 16.51 16.95 10.98
N ASN A 2 16.34 15.67 10.74
CA ASN A 2 16.73 15.08 9.46
C ASN A 2 15.70 15.57 8.43
N GLY A 3 16.11 16.44 7.52
CA GLY A 3 15.26 16.91 6.44
C GLY A 3 15.15 15.86 5.33
N PHE A 4 14.13 15.96 4.50
CA PHE A 4 14.04 15.26 3.24
C PHE A 4 14.81 16.06 2.17
N GLU A 5 15.67 15.40 1.40
CA GLU A 5 16.43 16.05 0.33
C GLU A 5 15.66 15.96 -0.99
N ASP A 6 15.26 17.10 -1.54
CA ASP A 6 14.47 17.18 -2.79
C ASP A 6 15.16 16.56 -4.01
N ASP A 7 16.47 16.37 -3.96
CA ASP A 7 17.25 15.79 -5.05
C ASP A 7 16.91 14.32 -5.34
N PHE A 8 16.32 13.62 -4.37
CA PHE A 8 15.84 12.24 -4.57
C PHE A 8 14.56 12.16 -5.41
N VAL A 9 13.80 13.27 -5.51
CA VAL A 9 12.54 13.26 -6.23
C VAL A 9 12.78 13.47 -7.73
N PRO A 10 12.40 12.51 -8.58
CA PRO A 10 12.53 12.66 -10.01
C PRO A 10 11.62 13.78 -10.53
N LYS A 11 12.06 14.52 -11.56
CA LYS A 11 11.33 15.66 -12.13
C LYS A 11 11.02 15.44 -13.62
N GLY A 12 9.97 16.11 -14.11
CA GLY A 12 9.60 16.13 -15.53
C GLY A 12 9.36 14.73 -16.12
N SER A 13 9.89 14.48 -17.31
CA SER A 13 9.74 13.22 -18.04
C SER A 13 10.33 12.00 -17.29
N THR A 14 11.36 12.23 -16.47
CA THR A 14 11.93 11.19 -15.60
C THR A 14 10.91 10.71 -14.57
N PHE A 15 10.16 11.62 -13.95
CA PHE A 15 9.08 11.26 -13.03
C PHE A 15 8.02 10.39 -13.71
N THR A 16 7.49 10.85 -14.84
CA THR A 16 6.46 10.11 -15.60
C THR A 16 6.95 8.73 -16.01
N GLY A 17 8.19 8.63 -16.51
CA GLY A 17 8.78 7.37 -16.89
C GLY A 17 9.00 6.40 -15.72
N LYS A 18 9.44 6.90 -14.56
CA LYS A 18 9.59 6.10 -13.36
C LYS A 18 8.24 5.63 -12.81
N ARG A 19 7.23 6.52 -12.76
CA ARG A 19 5.87 6.17 -12.35
C ARG A 19 5.30 5.04 -13.22
N LYS A 20 5.38 5.16 -14.54
CA LYS A 20 4.92 4.12 -15.47
C LYS A 20 5.60 2.78 -15.21
N ARG A 21 6.91 2.77 -15.01
CA ARG A 21 7.66 1.53 -14.71
C ARG A 21 7.28 0.93 -13.36
N ALA A 22 7.07 1.76 -12.33
CA ALA A 22 6.62 1.32 -11.02
C ALA A 22 5.25 0.63 -11.12
N ARG A 23 4.25 1.30 -11.73
CA ARG A 23 2.91 0.73 -11.93
C ARG A 23 2.97 -0.57 -12.72
N SER A 24 3.68 -0.60 -13.84
CA SER A 24 3.83 -1.82 -14.65
C SER A 24 4.43 -2.98 -13.85
N THR A 25 5.39 -2.71 -12.95
CA THR A 25 5.95 -3.74 -12.07
C THR A 25 4.91 -4.25 -11.07
N MET A 26 4.19 -3.34 -10.40
CA MET A 26 3.17 -3.70 -9.41
C MET A 26 2.01 -4.49 -10.04
N LEU A 27 1.49 -4.01 -11.16
CA LEU A 27 0.42 -4.69 -11.91
C LEU A 27 0.86 -6.09 -12.37
N ARG A 28 2.08 -6.22 -12.88
CA ARG A 28 2.61 -7.50 -13.33
C ARG A 28 2.76 -8.51 -12.19
N VAL A 29 3.22 -8.07 -11.02
CA VAL A 29 3.29 -8.92 -9.83
C VAL A 29 1.89 -9.34 -9.41
N ALA A 30 0.94 -8.41 -9.37
CA ALA A 30 -0.46 -8.70 -9.04
C ALA A 30 -1.09 -9.70 -10.02
N ASN A 31 -0.95 -9.48 -11.33
CA ASN A 31 -1.48 -10.36 -12.37
C ASN A 31 -0.92 -11.78 -12.25
N SER A 32 0.38 -11.89 -12.01
CA SER A 32 1.06 -13.17 -11.85
C SER A 32 0.67 -13.90 -10.57
N LEU A 33 0.51 -13.17 -9.48
CA LEU A 33 0.15 -13.75 -8.17
C LEU A 33 -1.32 -14.17 -8.12
N LEU A 34 -2.20 -13.30 -8.62
CA LEU A 34 -3.65 -13.43 -8.45
C LEU A 34 -4.34 -14.17 -9.61
N GLY A 35 -3.63 -14.38 -10.73
CA GLY A 35 -4.24 -14.97 -11.93
C GLY A 35 -5.43 -14.16 -12.44
N GLN A 36 -5.33 -12.84 -12.38
CA GLN A 36 -6.34 -11.90 -12.82
C GLN A 36 -5.67 -10.77 -13.59
N GLU A 37 -6.42 -10.07 -14.40
CA GLU A 37 -5.91 -8.95 -15.18
C GLU A 37 -6.26 -7.63 -14.48
N PHE A 38 -5.21 -6.86 -14.17
CA PHE A 38 -5.28 -5.49 -13.68
C PHE A 38 -4.54 -4.60 -14.68
N ASP A 39 -5.10 -3.45 -14.95
CA ASP A 39 -4.66 -2.50 -15.94
C ASP A 39 -4.35 -1.12 -15.32
N ASP A 40 -4.06 -0.15 -16.17
CA ASP A 40 -3.72 1.22 -15.74
C ASP A 40 -4.89 1.97 -15.06
N ASP A 41 -6.14 1.52 -15.23
CA ASP A 41 -7.31 2.08 -14.54
C ASP A 41 -7.47 1.54 -13.10
N THR A 42 -6.72 0.50 -12.76
CA THR A 42 -6.71 -0.08 -11.40
C THR A 42 -6.13 0.92 -10.40
N LEU A 43 -6.85 1.17 -9.31
CA LEU A 43 -6.38 2.01 -8.23
C LEU A 43 -5.35 1.25 -7.39
N ILE A 44 -4.14 1.82 -7.24
CA ILE A 44 -3.08 1.23 -6.42
C ILE A 44 -2.94 2.04 -5.13
N ILE A 45 -3.21 1.40 -4.00
CA ILE A 45 -3.10 1.98 -2.66
C ILE A 45 -1.96 1.28 -1.91
N GLY A 46 -1.11 2.04 -1.21
CA GLY A 46 0.00 1.47 -0.46
C GLY A 46 0.06 1.90 1.00
N THR A 47 0.65 1.06 1.82
CA THR A 47 1.17 1.42 3.14
C THR A 47 2.56 0.83 3.29
N SER A 48 3.43 1.52 4.02
CA SER A 48 4.81 1.07 4.23
C SER A 48 5.35 1.54 5.58
N GLY A 49 6.44 0.93 6.01
CA GLY A 49 7.10 1.25 7.27
C GLY A 49 7.51 0.02 8.05
N ARG A 50 7.80 0.18 9.34
CA ARG A 50 8.11 -0.94 10.23
C ARG A 50 6.88 -1.80 10.50
N TYR A 51 7.08 -3.09 10.70
CA TYR A 51 5.99 -4.01 11.03
C TYR A 51 5.56 -3.87 12.50
N GLU A 52 4.97 -2.74 12.81
CA GLU A 52 4.32 -2.44 14.09
C GLU A 52 2.81 -2.40 13.88
N PHE A 53 2.18 -3.58 13.84
CA PHE A 53 0.84 -3.82 13.33
C PHE A 53 -0.22 -2.83 13.84
N LYS A 54 -0.29 -2.64 15.16
CA LYS A 54 -1.21 -1.69 15.81
C LYS A 54 -0.70 -0.25 15.72
N ASN A 55 0.57 -0.03 16.03
CA ASN A 55 1.13 1.31 16.13
C ASN A 55 1.17 2.02 14.78
N LYS A 56 1.49 1.28 13.70
CA LYS A 56 1.46 1.82 12.32
C LYS A 56 0.07 1.81 11.70
N GLY A 57 -0.94 1.29 12.40
CA GLY A 57 -2.33 1.26 11.94
C GLY A 57 -2.58 0.32 10.78
N ILE A 58 -1.77 -0.73 10.63
CA ILE A 58 -1.96 -1.73 9.58
C ILE A 58 -3.33 -2.39 9.76
N ASP A 59 -3.76 -2.61 10.98
CA ASP A 59 -5.07 -3.17 11.31
C ASP A 59 -6.23 -2.29 10.80
N VAL A 60 -6.20 -1.00 11.07
CA VAL A 60 -7.26 -0.08 10.61
C VAL A 60 -7.22 0.12 9.10
N PHE A 61 -6.03 0.06 8.50
CA PHE A 61 -5.89 0.06 7.05
C PHE A 61 -6.57 -1.16 6.42
N LEU A 62 -6.29 -2.37 6.91
CA LEU A 62 -6.93 -3.60 6.41
C LEU A 62 -8.45 -3.58 6.62
N GLU A 63 -8.92 -3.08 7.76
CA GLU A 63 -10.36 -2.91 7.99
C GLU A 63 -10.99 -1.93 6.99
N SER A 64 -10.32 -0.82 6.69
CA SER A 64 -10.81 0.13 5.69
C SER A 64 -10.93 -0.50 4.29
N LEU A 65 -9.96 -1.32 3.91
CA LEU A 65 -9.98 -2.07 2.65
C LEU A 65 -11.13 -3.09 2.61
N ASN A 66 -11.41 -3.78 3.72
CA ASN A 66 -12.54 -4.68 3.84
C ASN A 66 -13.88 -3.93 3.66
N ARG A 67 -14.03 -2.75 4.28
CA ARG A 67 -15.21 -1.89 4.09
C ARG A 67 -15.33 -1.41 2.64
N LEU A 68 -14.21 -1.05 2.02
CA LEU A 68 -14.17 -0.66 0.61
C LEU A 68 -14.56 -1.83 -0.31
N ASN A 69 -14.08 -3.05 -0.04
CA ASN A 69 -14.41 -4.25 -0.80
C ASN A 69 -15.91 -4.57 -0.78
N ARG A 70 -16.58 -4.28 0.33
CA ARG A 70 -18.03 -4.49 0.51
C ARG A 70 -18.89 -3.36 -0.05
N ASP A 71 -18.27 -2.27 -0.49
CA ASP A 71 -19.04 -1.13 -1.02
C ASP A 71 -19.59 -1.44 -2.40
N LYS A 72 -20.92 -1.45 -2.50
CA LYS A 72 -21.63 -1.72 -3.76
C LYS A 72 -21.37 -0.67 -4.83
N ASN A 73 -21.08 0.56 -4.41
CA ASN A 73 -20.84 1.69 -5.30
C ASN A 73 -19.40 1.72 -5.85
N LEU A 74 -18.48 0.94 -5.27
CA LEU A 74 -17.14 0.83 -5.82
C LEU A 74 -17.20 0.19 -7.21
N ASN A 75 -16.78 0.93 -8.22
CA ASN A 75 -16.80 0.51 -9.62
C ASN A 75 -15.39 0.28 -10.22
N LYS A 76 -14.35 0.49 -9.42
CA LYS A 76 -12.95 0.26 -9.80
C LYS A 76 -12.38 -0.97 -9.12
N LYS A 77 -11.40 -1.59 -9.77
CA LYS A 77 -10.51 -2.56 -9.12
C LYS A 77 -9.49 -1.82 -8.26
N VAL A 78 -9.20 -2.36 -7.10
CA VAL A 78 -8.23 -1.80 -6.15
C VAL A 78 -7.18 -2.85 -5.82
N LEU A 79 -5.91 -2.47 -5.94
CA LEU A 79 -4.76 -3.24 -5.46
C LEU A 79 -4.17 -2.50 -4.25
N ALA A 80 -4.16 -3.16 -3.11
CA ALA A 80 -3.57 -2.63 -1.90
C ALA A 80 -2.24 -3.35 -1.59
N PHE A 81 -1.15 -2.61 -1.51
CA PHE A 81 0.17 -3.13 -1.18
C PHE A 81 0.51 -2.82 0.28
N VAL A 82 0.83 -3.87 1.04
CA VAL A 82 1.32 -3.76 2.42
C VAL A 82 2.82 -4.03 2.39
N ASN A 83 3.61 -2.95 2.30
CA ASN A 83 5.07 -3.00 2.15
C ASN A 83 5.75 -2.85 3.52
N VAL A 84 5.70 -3.89 4.35
CA VAL A 84 6.26 -3.87 5.71
C VAL A 84 7.14 -5.10 5.94
N PRO A 85 8.44 -4.90 6.24
CA PRO A 85 9.38 -6.03 6.44
C PRO A 85 8.98 -6.86 7.66
N GLY A 86 8.53 -8.10 7.39
CA GLY A 86 8.22 -9.08 8.42
C GLY A 86 9.38 -10.04 8.71
N TRP A 87 9.09 -11.14 9.40
CA TRP A 87 10.05 -12.23 9.55
C TRP A 87 10.08 -13.07 8.26
N VAL A 88 10.71 -12.49 7.25
CA VAL A 88 10.68 -12.94 5.86
C VAL A 88 11.70 -14.06 5.62
N GLY A 89 11.24 -15.08 4.85
CA GLY A 89 12.07 -16.11 4.24
C GLY A 89 12.39 -15.79 2.78
N ASP A 90 12.40 -16.83 1.94
CA ASP A 90 12.77 -16.71 0.53
C ASP A 90 11.66 -16.09 -0.32
N PRO A 91 12.00 -15.41 -1.42
CA PRO A 91 11.03 -15.03 -2.45
C PRO A 91 10.37 -16.27 -3.05
N ARG A 92 9.11 -16.16 -3.42
CA ARG A 92 8.33 -17.29 -3.94
C ARG A 92 8.82 -17.72 -5.32
N GLU A 93 9.33 -18.92 -5.43
CA GLU A 93 9.80 -19.48 -6.71
C GLU A 93 8.69 -19.60 -7.76
N ASP A 94 7.49 -20.01 -7.36
CA ASP A 94 6.32 -20.14 -8.25
C ASP A 94 5.95 -18.77 -8.86
N LEU A 95 6.00 -17.71 -8.06
CA LEU A 95 5.76 -16.35 -8.54
C LEU A 95 6.92 -15.88 -9.44
N GLN A 96 8.17 -16.16 -9.07
CA GLN A 96 9.33 -15.85 -9.90
C GLN A 96 9.26 -16.54 -11.27
N GLN A 97 8.82 -17.80 -11.32
CA GLN A 97 8.66 -18.55 -12.57
C GLN A 97 7.62 -17.89 -13.47
N ARG A 98 6.48 -17.46 -12.90
CA ARG A 98 5.47 -16.69 -13.65
C ARG A 98 6.03 -15.37 -14.17
N LEU A 99 6.75 -14.64 -13.32
CA LEU A 99 7.35 -13.35 -13.69
C LEU A 99 8.46 -13.44 -14.75
N LYS A 100 9.11 -14.58 -14.93
CA LYS A 100 10.07 -14.79 -16.02
C LYS A 100 9.42 -14.85 -17.41
N LYS A 101 8.18 -15.30 -17.48
CA LYS A 101 7.42 -15.47 -18.71
C LYS A 101 6.60 -14.22 -18.99
N LYS A 102 7.19 -13.26 -19.71
CA LYS A 102 6.66 -11.90 -19.87
C LYS A 102 5.32 -11.82 -20.61
N ASP A 103 5.09 -12.74 -21.53
CA ASP A 103 3.94 -12.72 -22.45
C ASP A 103 2.84 -13.72 -22.04
N GLU A 104 3.00 -14.39 -20.91
CA GLU A 104 1.97 -15.31 -20.40
C GLU A 104 0.94 -14.58 -19.52
N HIS A 105 -0.33 -14.84 -19.80
CA HIS A 105 -1.46 -14.41 -18.98
C HIS A 105 -1.94 -15.58 -18.12
N TYR A 106 -2.04 -15.35 -16.83
CA TYR A 106 -2.49 -16.35 -15.88
C TYR A 106 -3.93 -16.09 -15.49
N THR A 107 -4.75 -17.15 -15.46
CA THR A 107 -6.18 -17.10 -15.11
C THR A 107 -6.49 -17.77 -13.78
N THR A 108 -5.46 -18.32 -13.13
CA THR A 108 -5.59 -18.98 -11.82
C THR A 108 -4.63 -18.36 -10.82
N PRO A 109 -5.08 -18.06 -9.59
CA PRO A 109 -4.19 -17.55 -8.54
C PRO A 109 -3.16 -18.62 -8.16
N LEU A 110 -2.04 -18.15 -7.63
CA LEU A 110 -1.11 -19.02 -6.90
C LEU A 110 -1.74 -19.42 -5.55
N GLU A 111 -1.27 -20.52 -4.99
CA GLU A 111 -1.61 -20.89 -3.62
C GLU A 111 -1.19 -19.76 -2.67
N VAL A 112 -1.99 -19.47 -1.63
CA VAL A 112 -1.78 -18.32 -0.74
C VAL A 112 -1.60 -17.03 -1.52
N PRO A 113 -2.64 -16.49 -2.19
CA PRO A 113 -2.54 -15.39 -3.13
C PRO A 113 -2.43 -14.01 -2.47
N PHE A 114 -1.70 -13.90 -1.36
CA PHE A 114 -1.57 -12.70 -0.55
C PHE A 114 -0.14 -12.18 -0.44
N ILE A 115 0.86 -13.07 -0.59
CA ILE A 115 2.25 -12.75 -0.26
C ILE A 115 3.19 -12.94 -1.44
N THR A 116 4.22 -12.14 -1.45
CA THR A 116 5.31 -12.19 -2.43
C THR A 116 6.50 -13.06 -1.99
N HIS A 117 6.67 -13.21 -0.69
CA HIS A 117 7.76 -13.97 -0.06
C HIS A 117 7.17 -14.85 1.04
N TRP A 118 7.74 -16.03 1.23
CA TRP A 118 7.38 -16.86 2.36
C TRP A 118 7.80 -16.22 3.68
N LEU A 119 7.00 -16.42 4.71
CA LEU A 119 7.35 -16.02 6.07
C LEU A 119 7.88 -17.24 6.82
N HIS A 120 8.80 -17.04 7.75
CA HIS A 120 9.24 -18.12 8.65
C HIS A 120 8.09 -18.65 9.52
N ASN A 121 7.08 -17.82 9.78
CA ASN A 121 5.86 -18.23 10.45
C ASN A 121 4.62 -17.83 9.64
N MET A 122 4.13 -18.75 8.82
CA MET A 122 2.94 -18.54 7.99
C MET A 122 1.61 -18.68 8.77
N THR A 123 1.65 -19.29 9.95
CA THR A 123 0.43 -19.61 10.70
C THR A 123 0.06 -18.56 11.74
N HIS A 124 0.97 -17.63 12.04
CA HIS A 124 0.79 -16.60 13.08
C HIS A 124 1.36 -15.26 12.65
N ASP A 125 1.03 -14.82 11.46
CA ASP A 125 1.35 -13.47 10.99
C ASP A 125 0.14 -12.56 11.11
N GLN A 126 0.31 -11.39 11.71
CA GLN A 126 -0.79 -10.47 12.04
C GLN A 126 -1.53 -9.96 10.80
N VAL A 127 -0.84 -9.73 9.67
CA VAL A 127 -1.50 -9.32 8.40
C VAL A 127 -2.32 -10.48 7.85
N LEU A 128 -1.75 -11.68 7.76
CA LEU A 128 -2.45 -12.85 7.24
C LEU A 128 -3.63 -13.26 8.13
N ASP A 129 -3.46 -13.22 9.45
CA ASP A 129 -4.51 -13.50 10.41
C ASP A 129 -5.67 -12.51 10.29
N MET A 130 -5.36 -11.22 10.12
CA MET A 130 -6.37 -10.18 9.93
C MET A 130 -7.13 -10.34 8.61
N LEU A 131 -6.45 -10.64 7.50
CA LEU A 131 -7.10 -10.92 6.21
C LEU A 131 -8.06 -12.11 6.32
N LYS A 132 -7.64 -13.17 6.99
CA LYS A 132 -8.48 -14.34 7.27
C LYS A 132 -9.69 -13.97 8.15
N TYR A 133 -9.47 -13.22 9.22
CA TYR A 133 -10.54 -12.73 10.11
C TYR A 133 -11.58 -11.90 9.36
N LEU A 134 -11.14 -11.01 8.49
CA LEU A 134 -12.01 -10.16 7.67
C LEU A 134 -12.69 -10.90 6.51
N GLY A 135 -12.29 -12.15 6.23
CA GLY A 135 -12.80 -12.93 5.11
C GLY A 135 -12.34 -12.41 3.74
N MET A 136 -11.25 -11.64 3.70
CA MET A 136 -10.65 -11.15 2.46
C MET A 136 -9.83 -12.25 1.80
N GLY A 137 -10.30 -12.75 0.67
CA GLY A 137 -9.75 -13.95 0.01
C GLY A 137 -8.99 -13.67 -1.29
N ASN A 138 -8.90 -12.44 -1.74
CA ASN A 138 -8.42 -12.08 -3.09
C ASN A 138 -9.14 -12.87 -4.20
N ARG A 139 -10.42 -13.23 -3.97
CA ARG A 139 -11.23 -14.00 -4.92
C ARG A 139 -11.50 -13.18 -6.18
N PRO A 140 -11.83 -13.81 -7.33
CA PRO A 140 -12.15 -13.07 -8.55
C PRO A 140 -13.20 -11.97 -8.37
N GLU A 141 -14.22 -12.22 -7.56
CA GLU A 141 -15.32 -11.30 -7.27
C GLU A 141 -14.96 -10.14 -6.33
N ASP A 142 -13.90 -10.27 -5.53
CA ASP A 142 -13.45 -9.19 -4.65
C ASP A 142 -12.96 -8.01 -5.48
N LYS A 143 -13.45 -6.82 -5.20
CA LYS A 143 -13.02 -5.58 -5.88
C LYS A 143 -11.69 -5.05 -5.37
N VAL A 144 -11.38 -5.34 -4.11
CA VAL A 144 -10.13 -4.98 -3.44
C VAL A 144 -9.28 -6.21 -3.21
N LYS A 145 -8.05 -6.18 -3.72
CA LYS A 145 -7.05 -7.22 -3.51
C LYS A 145 -5.93 -6.70 -2.63
N VAL A 146 -5.45 -7.51 -1.71
CA VAL A 146 -4.36 -7.16 -0.81
C VAL A 146 -3.13 -8.00 -1.13
N ILE A 147 -2.00 -7.35 -1.34
CA ILE A 147 -0.71 -7.99 -1.58
C ILE A 147 0.24 -7.57 -0.46
N PHE A 148 0.65 -8.53 0.34
CA PHE A 148 1.62 -8.33 1.40
C PHE A 148 3.04 -8.58 0.85
N VAL A 149 3.88 -7.57 0.98
CA VAL A 149 5.29 -7.57 0.58
C VAL A 149 6.14 -7.50 1.84
N PRO A 150 6.47 -8.67 2.46
CA PRO A 150 7.10 -8.72 3.78
C PRO A 150 8.62 -8.56 3.76
N CYS A 151 9.18 -7.96 2.73
CA CYS A 151 10.62 -7.79 2.57
C CYS A 151 11.04 -6.32 2.50
N TYR A 152 12.33 -6.06 2.70
CA TYR A 152 12.92 -4.76 2.37
C TYR A 152 12.99 -4.57 0.85
N LEU A 153 12.55 -3.39 0.40
CA LEU A 153 12.59 -3.01 -1.01
C LEU A 153 13.95 -2.35 -1.32
N ASP A 154 14.97 -3.18 -1.44
CA ASP A 154 16.36 -2.80 -1.70
C ASP A 154 16.79 -2.90 -3.18
N GLY A 155 15.84 -3.25 -4.05
CA GLY A 155 16.06 -3.45 -5.48
C GLY A 155 16.52 -4.87 -5.86
N LYS A 156 16.68 -5.78 -4.90
CA LYS A 156 17.16 -7.16 -5.09
C LYS A 156 16.31 -8.21 -4.37
N ASP A 157 15.05 -7.85 -4.04
CA ASP A 157 14.15 -8.68 -3.28
C ASP A 157 13.73 -9.98 -3.99
N GLY A 158 14.01 -10.13 -5.28
CA GLY A 158 13.69 -11.32 -6.08
C GLY A 158 12.30 -11.33 -6.72
N ILE A 159 11.42 -10.41 -6.38
CA ILE A 159 10.05 -10.31 -6.92
C ILE A 159 9.84 -8.95 -7.61
N LEU A 160 9.81 -7.87 -6.85
CA LEU A 160 9.62 -6.51 -7.35
C LEU A 160 10.90 -5.93 -7.95
N ASN A 161 12.03 -6.21 -7.33
CA ASN A 161 13.36 -5.76 -7.73
C ASN A 161 13.43 -4.25 -7.99
N LYS A 162 12.79 -3.49 -7.09
CA LYS A 162 12.74 -2.03 -7.08
C LYS A 162 13.10 -1.50 -5.70
N HIS A 163 13.83 -0.40 -5.66
CA HIS A 163 13.97 0.35 -4.43
C HIS A 163 12.63 0.97 -4.02
N TYR A 164 12.43 1.14 -2.73
CA TYR A 164 11.20 1.71 -2.16
C TYR A 164 10.78 3.01 -2.86
N TYR A 165 11.69 3.96 -3.03
CA TYR A 165 11.40 5.25 -3.68
C TYR A 165 11.07 5.14 -5.19
N ASP A 166 11.53 4.11 -5.85
CA ASP A 166 11.13 3.84 -7.23
C ASP A 166 9.75 3.18 -7.31
N LEU A 167 9.34 2.45 -6.27
CA LEU A 167 8.07 1.72 -6.25
C LEU A 167 6.91 2.61 -5.82
N ILE A 168 7.09 3.45 -4.79
CA ILE A 168 6.04 4.33 -4.26
C ILE A 168 5.45 5.25 -5.35
N LEU A 169 6.23 5.64 -6.35
CA LEU A 169 5.75 6.40 -7.52
C LEU A 169 4.60 5.73 -8.26
N GLY A 170 4.44 4.41 -8.12
CA GLY A 170 3.36 3.65 -8.76
C GLY A 170 2.03 3.72 -8.03
N GLU A 171 2.01 4.18 -6.79
CA GLU A 171 0.80 4.31 -5.99
C GLU A 171 -0.05 5.52 -6.43
N ASP A 172 -1.35 5.41 -6.27
CA ASP A 172 -2.30 6.50 -6.44
C ASP A 172 -2.64 7.15 -5.10
N LEU A 173 -2.51 6.38 -4.01
CA LEU A 173 -2.75 6.82 -2.65
C LEU A 173 -1.86 6.04 -1.70
N SER A 174 -1.18 6.72 -0.79
CA SER A 174 -0.46 6.11 0.33
C SER A 174 -1.20 6.37 1.65
N VAL A 175 -1.27 5.36 2.51
CA VAL A 175 -2.07 5.41 3.75
C VAL A 175 -1.20 5.04 4.95
N TYR A 176 -1.03 5.96 5.87
CA TYR A 176 -0.22 5.81 7.10
C TYR A 176 -1.04 6.17 8.34
N PRO A 177 -1.98 5.31 8.76
CA PRO A 177 -2.91 5.63 9.83
C PRO A 177 -2.32 5.32 11.21
N SER A 178 -1.10 5.81 11.47
CA SER A 178 -0.35 5.53 12.69
C SER A 178 -1.09 5.98 13.94
N TYR A 179 -1.01 5.14 14.98
CA TYR A 179 -1.49 5.46 16.33
C TYR A 179 -0.53 6.40 17.06
N TYR A 180 0.77 6.22 16.87
CA TYR A 180 1.80 7.13 17.38
C TYR A 180 3.00 7.14 16.43
N GLU A 181 3.40 8.34 16.05
CA GLU A 181 4.61 8.56 15.25
C GLU A 181 5.21 9.92 15.64
N PRO A 182 6.45 9.99 16.18
CA PRO A 182 7.05 11.26 16.60
C PRO A 182 7.10 12.31 15.49
N TRP A 183 7.39 11.87 14.25
CA TRP A 183 7.32 12.73 13.06
C TRP A 183 6.48 12.09 11.95
N GLY A 184 6.94 11.02 11.34
CA GLY A 184 6.32 10.36 10.20
C GLY A 184 7.03 10.71 8.90
N TYR A 185 8.18 10.07 8.65
CA TYR A 185 8.93 10.25 7.41
C TYR A 185 8.20 9.64 6.22
N THR A 186 7.56 8.50 6.37
CA THR A 186 6.84 7.82 5.28
C THR A 186 5.73 8.67 4.65
N PRO A 187 4.84 9.34 5.39
CA PRO A 187 3.88 10.25 4.76
C PRO A 187 4.56 11.47 4.12
N LEU A 188 5.60 12.03 4.72
CA LEU A 188 6.36 13.13 4.13
C LEU A 188 7.00 12.72 2.80
N GLU A 189 7.63 11.54 2.75
CA GLU A 189 8.24 10.98 1.55
C GLU A 189 7.21 10.76 0.45
N SER A 190 6.04 10.17 0.76
CA SER A 190 4.97 9.97 -0.21
C SER A 190 4.52 11.28 -0.85
N VAL A 191 4.29 12.30 -0.05
CA VAL A 191 3.92 13.63 -0.55
C VAL A 191 5.03 14.23 -1.40
N ALA A 192 6.29 14.12 -0.98
CA ALA A 192 7.44 14.59 -1.75
C ALA A 192 7.52 13.90 -3.13
N PHE A 193 7.18 12.60 -3.18
CA PHE A 193 7.05 11.84 -4.44
C PHE A 193 5.72 12.07 -5.17
N ARG A 194 4.95 13.08 -4.76
CA ARG A 194 3.66 13.47 -5.38
C ARG A 194 2.61 12.37 -5.36
N VAL A 195 2.61 11.56 -4.31
CA VAL A 195 1.57 10.59 -4.04
C VAL A 195 0.63 11.17 -2.99
N PRO A 196 -0.66 11.32 -3.28
CA PRO A 196 -1.65 11.71 -2.28
C PRO A 196 -1.58 10.81 -1.07
N THR A 197 -1.69 11.37 0.13
CA THR A 197 -1.33 10.66 1.36
C THR A 197 -2.35 10.87 2.46
N ILE A 198 -2.74 9.80 3.13
CA ILE A 198 -3.51 9.85 4.37
C ILE A 198 -2.57 9.62 5.56
N THR A 199 -2.65 10.47 6.56
CA THR A 199 -1.97 10.33 7.85
C THR A 199 -2.93 10.65 9.00
N THR A 200 -2.43 10.68 10.23
CA THR A 200 -3.24 11.02 11.41
C THR A 200 -2.66 12.20 12.18
N ASP A 201 -3.48 12.79 13.02
CA ASP A 201 -3.06 13.84 13.97
C ASP A 201 -2.28 13.31 15.19
N LEU A 202 -2.04 12.00 15.27
CA LEU A 202 -1.11 11.37 16.22
C LEU A 202 0.32 11.23 15.64
N ALA A 203 0.52 11.64 14.39
CA ALA A 203 1.84 11.78 13.77
C ALA A 203 2.27 13.24 13.75
N GLY A 204 3.53 13.53 14.07
CA GLY A 204 4.06 14.89 14.05
C GLY A 204 3.92 15.57 12.68
N PHE A 205 4.08 14.83 11.57
CA PHE A 205 3.82 15.33 10.24
C PHE A 205 2.37 15.76 10.04
N GLY A 206 1.40 14.95 10.50
CA GLY A 206 -0.02 15.30 10.44
C GLY A 206 -0.37 16.54 11.26
N LEU A 207 0.19 16.66 12.47
CA LEU A 207 0.05 17.88 13.29
C LEU A 207 0.63 19.12 12.58
N TRP A 208 1.79 18.97 11.96
CA TRP A 208 2.39 20.04 11.17
C TRP A 208 1.51 20.45 10.00
N VAL A 209 0.99 19.49 9.23
CA VAL A 209 0.06 19.75 8.12
C VAL A 209 -1.17 20.51 8.61
N ASN A 210 -1.79 20.09 9.72
CA ASN A 210 -2.95 20.77 10.32
C ASN A 210 -2.64 22.21 10.79
N SER A 211 -1.37 22.55 11.01
CA SER A 211 -0.96 23.90 11.36
C SER A 211 -0.84 24.86 10.17
N LEU A 212 -0.85 24.33 8.94
CA LEU A 212 -0.77 25.12 7.72
C LEU A 212 -2.10 25.82 7.45
N LYS A 213 -2.00 27.09 7.02
CA LYS A 213 -3.19 27.86 6.65
C LYS A 213 -3.71 27.42 5.27
N ASN A 214 -5.04 27.46 5.11
CA ASN A 214 -5.72 27.15 3.83
C ASN A 214 -5.49 25.73 3.31
N GLN A 215 -5.41 24.76 4.19
CA GLN A 215 -5.32 23.36 3.82
C GLN A 215 -6.71 22.79 3.52
N HIS A 216 -6.84 22.04 2.42
CA HIS A 216 -8.10 21.47 1.91
C HIS A 216 -8.09 19.93 1.87
N GLY A 217 -7.32 19.32 2.77
CA GLY A 217 -7.22 17.87 2.87
C GLY A 217 -6.57 17.22 1.66
N ILE A 218 -7.13 16.13 1.19
CA ILE A 218 -6.55 15.34 0.09
C ILE A 218 -6.42 16.12 -1.22
N ASN A 219 -7.22 17.18 -1.43
CA ASN A 219 -7.09 18.04 -2.60
C ASN A 219 -5.75 18.80 -2.65
N ASP A 220 -5.14 19.01 -1.50
CA ASP A 220 -3.79 19.57 -1.37
C ASP A 220 -2.71 18.47 -1.25
N GLY A 221 -3.11 17.21 -1.40
CA GLY A 221 -2.24 16.04 -1.40
C GLY A 221 -2.12 15.33 -0.06
N VAL A 222 -2.69 15.86 1.02
CA VAL A 222 -2.62 15.23 2.36
C VAL A 222 -3.97 15.30 3.07
N GLU A 223 -4.49 14.15 3.46
CA GLU A 223 -5.61 14.05 4.41
C GLU A 223 -5.08 13.70 5.79
N VAL A 224 -5.47 14.47 6.80
CA VAL A 224 -5.11 14.20 8.20
C VAL A 224 -6.36 13.77 8.95
N LEU A 225 -6.44 12.49 9.31
CA LEU A 225 -7.54 11.95 10.06
C LEU A 225 -7.31 12.14 11.55
N HIS A 226 -8.35 12.54 12.27
CA HIS A 226 -8.33 12.49 13.72
C HIS A 226 -8.32 11.05 14.20
N ARG A 227 -7.37 10.67 15.06
CA ARG A 227 -7.27 9.35 15.65
C ARG A 227 -7.19 9.41 17.17
N SER A 228 -7.94 8.51 17.84
CA SER A 228 -7.96 8.34 19.29
C SER A 228 -8.12 6.86 19.66
N ASP A 229 -8.13 6.56 20.95
CA ASP A 229 -8.39 5.22 21.48
C ASP A 229 -9.80 4.69 21.13
N TYR A 230 -10.73 5.58 20.81
CA TYR A 230 -12.15 5.27 20.74
C TYR A 230 -12.77 5.39 19.34
N ASN A 231 -12.02 5.85 18.35
CA ASN A 231 -12.55 6.14 17.01
C ASN A 231 -11.99 5.27 15.89
N TYR A 232 -11.63 4.03 16.19
CA TYR A 232 -11.11 3.06 15.20
C TYR A 232 -12.03 2.93 13.98
N SER A 233 -13.34 2.85 14.21
CA SER A 233 -14.34 2.70 13.15
C SER A 233 -14.39 3.93 12.25
N GLU A 234 -14.39 5.12 12.81
CA GLU A 234 -14.43 6.40 12.09
C GLU A 234 -13.16 6.59 11.25
N VAL A 235 -12.01 6.18 11.77
CA VAL A 235 -10.74 6.23 11.00
C VAL A 235 -10.80 5.28 9.81
N ALA A 236 -11.30 4.04 9.99
CA ALA A 236 -11.48 3.11 8.88
C ALA A 236 -12.44 3.63 7.81
N ASP A 237 -13.54 4.26 8.21
CA ASP A 237 -14.49 4.90 7.29
C ASP A 237 -13.88 6.13 6.60
N GLY A 238 -13.08 6.93 7.30
CA GLY A 238 -12.36 8.06 6.75
C GLY A 238 -11.37 7.63 5.65
N ILE A 239 -10.57 6.59 5.90
CA ILE A 239 -9.66 6.03 4.89
C ILE A 239 -10.46 5.54 3.67
N LYS A 240 -11.55 4.77 3.90
CA LYS A 240 -12.42 4.30 2.84
C LYS A 240 -12.97 5.46 1.99
N ALA A 241 -13.47 6.51 2.63
CA ALA A 241 -14.09 7.65 1.95
C ALA A 241 -13.09 8.35 1.02
N VAL A 242 -11.87 8.61 1.49
CA VAL A 242 -10.81 9.23 0.68
C VAL A 242 -10.37 8.31 -0.47
N SER A 243 -10.23 7.00 -0.21
CA SER A 243 -9.86 6.01 -1.22
C SER A 243 -10.91 5.89 -2.34
N TYR A 244 -12.16 6.22 -2.05
CA TYR A 244 -13.25 6.17 -3.02
C TYR A 244 -13.31 7.40 -3.94
N THR A 245 -12.87 8.56 -3.47
CA THR A 245 -12.97 9.84 -4.19
C THR A 245 -11.81 10.08 -5.16
N HIS A 246 -10.82 9.23 -5.14
CA HIS A 246 -9.68 9.22 -6.08
C HIS A 246 -9.84 8.13 -7.13
#